data_4dc026a89e336b2abdf99b80ba719ea3
#
_entry.id   4dc026a89e336b2abdf99b80ba719ea3
#
_cell.length_a   1.000
_cell.length_b   1.000
_cell.length_c   1.000
_cell.angle_alpha   90.00
_cell.angle_beta   90.00
_cell.angle_gamma   90.00
#
_symmetry.space_group_name_H-M   'P 1'
#
loop_
_entity.id
_entity.type
_entity.pdbx_description
1 polymer ?
#
loop_
_entity_poly.entity_id
_entity_poly.type
_entity_poly.pdbx_seq_one_letter_code
_entity_poly.pdbx_strand_id
1 'polypeptide(L)'
;MRVLGIDTSLRSTGVGVVDSLAGKTVAVEYGRIHNTDRVCLSECLRRIDGGIREIILRTKPDLASIEDIFFAKNAHTSMVLGEARGVVIAACATSGIPVYQYEPRRVKQSITGSGAAEKAQVRKMIMVLLGLKEEPQEDAGDALAIALCHLNSRSPVPELNPKPI
;
A
#
# COMPACT_ATOMS: atom_id res chain seq x y z
N MET A 1 14.60 -7.53 0.80
CA MET A 1 13.98 -6.19 0.87
C MET A 1 12.53 -6.36 1.29
N ARG A 2 12.15 -5.64 2.34
CA ARG A 2 10.80 -5.68 2.89
C ARG A 2 10.07 -4.40 2.59
N VAL A 3 8.89 -4.49 1.97
CA VAL A 3 8.08 -3.36 1.52
C VAL A 3 6.75 -3.35 2.26
N LEU A 4 6.37 -2.20 2.82
CA LEU A 4 5.04 -1.94 3.36
C LEU A 4 4.19 -1.25 2.27
N GLY A 5 3.25 -1.96 1.69
CA GLY A 5 2.22 -1.38 0.82
C GLY A 5 1.05 -0.85 1.63
N ILE A 6 0.52 0.30 1.24
CA ILE A 6 -0.59 0.95 1.94
C ILE A 6 -1.60 1.46 0.91
N ASP A 7 -2.82 0.95 1.01
CA ASP A 7 -4.00 1.47 0.29
C ASP A 7 -4.75 2.42 1.23
N THR A 8 -4.59 3.72 1.00
CA THR A 8 -5.03 4.75 1.95
C THR A 8 -6.51 5.07 1.80
N SER A 9 -7.25 4.92 2.89
CA SER A 9 -8.65 5.35 3.01
C SER A 9 -8.95 5.74 4.46
N LEU A 10 -9.84 6.70 4.69
CA LEU A 10 -10.20 7.11 6.06
C LEU A 10 -10.85 5.99 6.86
N ARG A 11 -11.73 5.21 6.22
CA ARG A 11 -12.55 4.20 6.89
C ARG A 11 -11.93 2.81 6.90
N SER A 12 -11.11 2.50 5.90
CA SER A 12 -10.52 1.17 5.77
C SER A 12 -9.18 1.25 5.06
N THR A 13 -8.13 1.63 5.79
CA THR A 13 -6.76 1.68 5.24
C THR A 13 -6.20 0.27 5.16
N GLY A 14 -5.98 -0.22 3.94
CA GLY A 14 -5.33 -1.50 3.67
C GLY A 14 -3.83 -1.44 3.96
N VAL A 15 -3.29 -2.53 4.49
CA VAL A 15 -1.84 -2.69 4.75
C VAL A 15 -1.37 -4.07 4.30
N GLY A 16 -0.20 -4.12 3.68
CA GLY A 16 0.40 -5.37 3.22
C GLY A 16 1.92 -5.30 3.27
N VAL A 17 2.54 -6.20 4.01
CA VAL A 17 4.00 -6.29 4.13
C VAL A 17 4.49 -7.48 3.32
N VAL A 18 5.34 -7.19 2.35
CA VAL A 18 5.91 -8.19 1.44
C VAL A 18 7.43 -8.22 1.59
N ASP A 19 7.98 -9.41 1.75
CA ASP A 19 9.43 -9.61 1.79
C ASP A 19 9.91 -10.31 0.51
N SER A 20 10.96 -9.76 -0.08
CA SER A 20 11.64 -10.36 -1.24
C SER A 20 13.08 -10.68 -0.88
N LEU A 21 13.37 -11.98 -0.78
CA LEU A 21 14.68 -12.49 -0.42
C LEU A 21 15.06 -13.66 -1.35
N ALA A 22 16.26 -13.59 -1.93
CA ALA A 22 16.83 -14.64 -2.79
C ALA A 22 15.89 -15.12 -3.91
N GLY A 23 15.15 -14.17 -4.54
CA GLY A 23 14.22 -14.48 -5.64
C GLY A 23 12.87 -15.05 -5.19
N LYS A 24 12.65 -15.22 -3.90
CA LYS A 24 11.36 -15.62 -3.33
C LYS A 24 10.65 -14.41 -2.74
N THR A 25 9.38 -14.23 -3.09
CA THR A 25 8.52 -13.15 -2.57
C THR A 25 7.40 -13.75 -1.73
N VAL A 26 7.22 -13.26 -0.51
CA VAL A 26 6.22 -13.77 0.43
C VAL A 26 5.50 -12.64 1.15
N ALA A 27 4.22 -12.82 1.45
CA ALA A 27 3.50 -11.94 2.36
C ALA A 27 3.92 -12.26 3.81
N VAL A 28 4.39 -11.24 4.52
CA VAL A 28 4.78 -11.33 5.93
C VAL A 28 3.57 -11.09 6.83
N GLU A 29 2.82 -10.03 6.50
CA GLU A 29 1.62 -9.61 7.22
C GLU A 29 0.73 -8.80 6.28
N TYR A 30 -0.59 -8.92 6.44
CA TYR A 30 -1.54 -8.09 5.71
C TYR A 30 -2.86 -7.97 6.47
N GLY A 31 -3.58 -6.89 6.25
CA GLY A 31 -4.83 -6.59 6.92
C GLY A 31 -5.32 -5.19 6.64
N ARG A 32 -6.11 -4.64 7.54
CA ARG A 32 -6.60 -3.27 7.43
C ARG A 32 -6.70 -2.57 8.80
N ILE A 33 -6.55 -1.25 8.78
CA ILE A 33 -6.88 -0.37 9.90
C ILE A 33 -8.30 0.12 9.65
N HIS A 34 -9.25 -0.35 10.47
CA HIS A 34 -10.68 -0.09 10.25
C HIS A 34 -11.22 0.96 11.21
N ASN A 35 -11.94 1.94 10.67
CA ASN A 35 -12.67 2.97 11.39
C ASN A 35 -14.16 2.89 11.07
N THR A 36 -14.99 2.72 12.09
CA THR A 36 -16.46 2.73 11.91
C THR A 36 -16.97 4.15 11.60
N ASP A 37 -18.16 4.27 11.02
CA ASP A 37 -18.75 5.57 10.69
C ASP A 37 -19.07 6.45 11.89
N ARG A 38 -19.09 5.87 13.09
CA ARG A 38 -19.32 6.59 14.36
C ARG A 38 -18.07 7.34 14.85
N VAL A 39 -16.90 7.07 14.28
CA VAL A 39 -15.63 7.67 14.70
C VAL A 39 -15.43 8.98 13.96
N CYS A 40 -15.14 10.06 14.69
CA CYS A 40 -14.87 11.38 14.09
C CYS A 40 -13.56 11.38 13.29
N LEU A 41 -13.40 12.36 12.41
CA LEU A 41 -12.28 12.47 11.48
C LEU A 41 -10.92 12.42 12.20
N SER A 42 -10.72 13.28 13.20
CA SER A 42 -9.45 13.36 13.93
C SER A 42 -9.05 12.05 14.61
N GLU A 43 -10.02 11.34 15.18
CA GLU A 43 -9.78 10.04 15.81
C GLU A 43 -9.50 8.96 14.77
N CYS A 44 -10.13 9.01 13.58
CA CYS A 44 -9.78 8.14 12.46
C CYS A 44 -8.32 8.33 12.06
N LEU A 45 -7.88 9.58 11.88
CA LEU A 45 -6.50 9.92 11.52
C LEU A 45 -5.51 9.46 12.58
N ARG A 46 -5.82 9.66 13.87
CA ARG A 46 -5.00 9.18 14.99
C ARG A 46 -4.83 7.64 14.95
N ARG A 47 -5.90 6.90 14.67
CA ARG A 47 -5.86 5.44 14.56
C ARG A 47 -5.05 4.97 13.36
N ILE A 48 -5.15 5.67 12.23
CA ILE A 48 -4.32 5.39 11.06
C ILE A 48 -2.84 5.59 11.40
N ASP A 49 -2.47 6.75 11.99
CA ASP A 49 -1.08 7.00 12.42
C ASP A 49 -0.57 5.90 13.34
N GLY A 50 -1.31 5.61 14.42
CA GLY A 50 -0.93 4.59 15.40
C GLY A 50 -0.77 3.21 14.78
N GLY A 51 -1.72 2.79 13.94
CA GLY A 51 -1.68 1.50 13.27
C GLY A 51 -0.52 1.35 12.31
N ILE A 52 -0.21 2.39 11.52
CA ILE A 52 0.95 2.39 10.62
C ILE A 52 2.26 2.30 11.41
N ARG A 53 2.42 3.10 12.48
CA ARG A 53 3.62 3.04 13.34
C ARG A 53 3.79 1.68 13.99
N GLU A 54 2.72 1.08 14.48
CA GLU A 54 2.75 -0.25 15.09
C GLU A 54 3.22 -1.32 14.09
N ILE A 55 2.70 -1.30 12.85
CA ILE A 55 3.13 -2.20 11.78
C ILE A 55 4.61 -2.00 11.46
N ILE A 56 5.07 -0.74 11.33
CA ILE A 56 6.48 -0.42 11.07
C ILE A 56 7.38 -0.97 12.18
N LEU A 57 7.03 -0.75 13.44
CA LEU A 57 7.81 -1.24 14.59
C LEU A 57 7.91 -2.76 14.62
N ARG A 58 6.80 -3.44 14.32
CA ARG A 58 6.72 -4.91 14.37
C ARG A 58 7.39 -5.58 13.17
N THR A 59 7.17 -5.05 11.96
CA THR A 59 7.62 -5.69 10.73
C THR A 59 8.95 -5.15 10.20
N LYS A 60 9.37 -3.98 10.61
CA LYS A 60 10.62 -3.30 10.22
C LYS A 60 10.81 -3.28 8.70
N PRO A 61 9.91 -2.64 7.94
CA PRO A 61 10.05 -2.53 6.49
C PRO A 61 11.22 -1.59 6.12
N ASP A 62 11.85 -1.85 4.99
CA ASP A 62 12.90 -0.99 4.45
C ASP A 62 12.34 0.30 3.86
N LEU A 63 11.09 0.26 3.39
CA LEU A 63 10.38 1.37 2.77
C LEU A 63 8.86 1.15 2.78
N ALA A 64 8.10 2.22 2.49
CA ALA A 64 6.67 2.16 2.23
C ALA A 64 6.35 2.51 0.77
N SER A 65 5.30 1.92 0.23
CA SER A 65 4.72 2.26 -1.06
C SER A 65 3.23 2.53 -0.93
N ILE A 66 2.74 3.57 -1.58
CA ILE A 66 1.35 4.02 -1.54
C ILE A 66 0.81 4.20 -2.95
N GLU A 67 -0.52 4.16 -3.10
CA GLU A 67 -1.15 4.51 -4.37
C GLU A 67 -1.19 6.04 -4.53
N ASP A 68 -1.00 6.53 -5.76
CA ASP A 68 -1.18 7.94 -6.08
C ASP A 68 -2.66 8.29 -6.14
N ILE A 69 -3.00 9.49 -5.66
CA ILE A 69 -4.40 9.95 -5.64
C ILE A 69 -4.71 10.64 -6.97
N PHE A 70 -5.66 10.09 -7.73
CA PHE A 70 -6.36 10.84 -8.75
C PHE A 70 -7.52 11.61 -8.11
N PHE A 71 -7.77 12.82 -8.60
CA PHE A 71 -8.86 13.66 -8.13
C PHE A 71 -10.18 12.88 -8.11
N ALA A 72 -10.75 12.69 -6.94
CA ALA A 72 -12.09 12.13 -6.80
C ALA A 72 -13.10 13.12 -7.42
N LYS A 73 -14.22 12.60 -7.91
CA LYS A 73 -15.30 13.41 -8.51
C LYS A 73 -15.89 14.45 -7.54
N ASN A 74 -15.64 14.32 -6.25
CA ASN A 74 -16.13 15.17 -5.18
C ASN A 74 -14.94 15.77 -4.40
N ALA A 75 -14.88 17.11 -4.31
CA ALA A 75 -13.82 17.83 -3.61
C ALA A 75 -13.71 17.41 -2.13
N HIS A 76 -14.82 17.23 -1.43
CA HIS A 76 -14.80 16.78 -0.03
C HIS A 76 -14.14 15.41 0.13
N THR A 77 -14.48 14.46 -0.73
CA THR A 77 -13.85 13.12 -0.72
C THR A 77 -12.35 13.21 -0.99
N SER A 78 -11.93 14.06 -1.92
CA SER A 78 -10.51 14.30 -2.23
C SER A 78 -9.76 14.90 -1.03
N MET A 79 -10.39 15.85 -0.31
CA MET A 79 -9.79 16.45 0.90
C MET A 79 -9.58 15.41 2.00
N VAL A 80 -10.61 14.65 2.34
CA VAL A 80 -10.56 13.60 3.37
C VAL A 80 -9.53 12.52 3.04
N LEU A 81 -9.45 12.13 1.77
CA LEU A 81 -8.45 11.18 1.31
C LEU A 81 -7.03 11.76 1.41
N GLY A 82 -6.85 13.05 1.06
CA GLY A 82 -5.59 13.76 1.21
C GLY A 82 -5.12 13.85 2.66
N GLU A 83 -6.05 14.11 3.60
CA GLU A 83 -5.75 14.13 5.04
C GLU A 83 -5.26 12.75 5.53
N ALA A 84 -5.97 11.68 5.20
CA ALA A 84 -5.57 10.31 5.56
C ALA A 84 -4.20 9.95 4.95
N ARG A 85 -3.98 10.28 3.68
CA ARG A 85 -2.71 10.07 2.99
C ARG A 85 -1.57 10.85 3.65
N GLY A 86 -1.79 12.13 3.99
CA GLY A 86 -0.81 12.95 4.68
C GLY A 86 -0.35 12.33 6.00
N VAL A 87 -1.29 11.77 6.77
CA VAL A 87 -1.00 11.05 8.02
C VAL A 87 -0.16 9.80 7.77
N VAL A 88 -0.48 9.00 6.76
CA VAL A 88 0.31 7.81 6.38
C VAL A 88 1.74 8.20 6.01
N ILE A 89 1.92 9.21 5.15
CA ILE A 89 3.25 9.70 4.74
C ILE A 89 4.02 10.21 5.97
N ALA A 90 3.39 11.00 6.83
CA ALA A 90 4.02 11.52 8.04
C ALA A 90 4.44 10.40 9.01
N ALA A 91 3.59 9.39 9.21
CA ALA A 91 3.90 8.23 10.06
C ALA A 91 5.14 7.47 9.54
N CYS A 92 5.23 7.24 8.23
CA CYS A 92 6.39 6.61 7.60
C CYS A 92 7.65 7.47 7.72
N ALA A 93 7.57 8.74 7.34
CA ALA A 93 8.71 9.67 7.36
C ALA A 93 9.28 9.86 8.77
N THR A 94 8.43 10.04 9.78
CA THR A 94 8.88 10.16 11.18
C THR A 94 9.40 8.84 11.76
N SER A 95 9.07 7.70 11.14
CA SER A 95 9.66 6.40 11.46
C SER A 95 10.96 6.12 10.69
N GLY A 96 11.43 7.08 9.89
CA GLY A 96 12.70 6.99 9.15
C GLY A 96 12.65 6.11 7.91
N ILE A 97 11.46 5.74 7.40
CA ILE A 97 11.34 4.95 6.18
C ILE A 97 10.92 5.80 4.99
N PRO A 98 11.56 5.65 3.82
CA PRO A 98 11.19 6.38 2.62
C PRO A 98 9.86 5.90 2.06
N VAL A 99 9.10 6.82 1.45
CA VAL A 99 7.79 6.55 0.85
C VAL A 99 7.85 6.72 -0.65
N TYR A 100 7.30 5.76 -1.38
CA TYR A 100 7.19 5.76 -2.85
C TYR A 100 5.73 5.74 -3.26
N GLN A 101 5.41 6.35 -4.42
CA GLN A 101 4.04 6.35 -4.93
C GLN A 101 3.93 5.75 -6.32
N TYR A 102 2.77 5.15 -6.61
CA TYR A 102 2.49 4.49 -7.88
C TYR A 102 1.08 4.80 -8.36
N GLU A 103 0.95 5.09 -9.64
CA GLU A 103 -0.36 5.23 -10.28
C GLU A 103 -1.14 3.91 -10.27
N PRO A 104 -2.48 3.91 -10.09
CA PRO A 104 -3.31 2.70 -10.09
C PRO A 104 -3.10 1.81 -11.32
N ARG A 105 -2.96 2.45 -12.50
CA ARG A 105 -2.68 1.74 -13.76
C ARG A 105 -1.34 1.01 -13.73
N ARG A 106 -0.31 1.62 -13.14
CA ARG A 106 1.01 1.02 -13.00
C ARG A 106 0.99 -0.16 -12.03
N VAL A 107 0.26 -0.03 -10.92
CA VAL A 107 0.06 -1.15 -9.97
C VAL A 107 -0.52 -2.36 -10.71
N LYS A 108 -1.63 -2.18 -11.42
CA LYS A 108 -2.25 -3.26 -12.21
C LYS A 108 -1.30 -3.87 -13.24
N GLN A 109 -0.61 -3.03 -14.00
CA GLN A 109 0.33 -3.47 -15.03
C GLN A 109 1.50 -4.27 -14.45
N SER A 110 2.02 -3.88 -13.31
CA SER A 110 3.14 -4.57 -12.65
C SER A 110 2.79 -5.98 -12.17
N ILE A 111 1.52 -6.22 -11.85
CA ILE A 111 1.01 -7.49 -11.33
C ILE A 111 0.54 -8.42 -12.45
N THR A 112 -0.18 -7.89 -13.44
CA THR A 112 -0.88 -8.68 -14.46
C THR A 112 -0.31 -8.53 -15.86
N GLY A 113 0.61 -7.60 -16.09
CA GLY A 113 1.09 -7.19 -17.41
C GLY A 113 0.15 -6.20 -18.12
N SER A 114 -1.05 -5.93 -17.60
CA SER A 114 -2.05 -5.04 -18.20
C SER A 114 -2.54 -3.99 -17.20
N GLY A 115 -2.39 -2.71 -17.53
CA GLY A 115 -2.94 -1.60 -16.73
C GLY A 115 -4.47 -1.48 -16.77
N ALA A 116 -5.13 -2.22 -17.68
CA ALA A 116 -6.59 -2.30 -17.80
C ALA A 116 -7.19 -3.52 -17.10
N ALA A 117 -6.38 -4.31 -16.37
CA ALA A 117 -6.84 -5.51 -15.67
C ALA A 117 -7.97 -5.20 -14.67
N GLU A 118 -8.91 -6.11 -14.56
CA GLU A 118 -9.97 -6.04 -13.58
C GLU A 118 -9.44 -6.39 -12.18
N LYS A 119 -10.09 -5.87 -11.14
CA LYS A 119 -9.70 -6.15 -9.74
C LYS A 119 -9.62 -7.65 -9.42
N ALA A 120 -10.54 -8.44 -9.95
CA ALA A 120 -10.54 -9.90 -9.75
C ALA A 120 -9.29 -10.58 -10.33
N GLN A 121 -8.78 -10.10 -11.48
CA GLN A 121 -7.56 -10.61 -12.10
C GLN A 121 -6.33 -10.25 -11.25
N VAL A 122 -6.27 -9.00 -10.76
CA VAL A 122 -5.18 -8.54 -9.87
C VAL A 122 -5.14 -9.40 -8.61
N ARG A 123 -6.28 -9.62 -7.94
CA ARG A 123 -6.37 -10.44 -6.72
C ARG A 123 -5.90 -11.88 -6.94
N LYS A 124 -6.37 -12.54 -8.01
CA LYS A 124 -5.91 -13.89 -8.35
C LYS A 124 -4.40 -13.95 -8.56
N MET A 125 -3.83 -12.96 -9.24
CA MET A 125 -2.41 -12.92 -9.50
C MET A 125 -1.59 -12.70 -8.21
N ILE A 126 -2.06 -11.83 -7.29
CA ILE A 126 -1.44 -11.62 -5.97
C ILE A 126 -1.40 -12.94 -5.20
N MET A 127 -2.49 -13.69 -5.18
CA MET A 127 -2.53 -15.01 -4.53
C MET A 127 -1.47 -15.96 -5.07
N VAL A 128 -1.32 -16.01 -6.40
CA VAL A 128 -0.30 -16.85 -7.05
C VAL A 128 1.11 -16.36 -6.72
N LEU A 129 1.39 -15.06 -6.87
CA LEU A 129 2.71 -14.48 -6.68
C LEU A 129 3.21 -14.60 -5.23
N LEU A 130 2.31 -14.52 -4.25
CA LEU A 130 2.63 -14.60 -2.82
C LEU A 130 2.35 -15.97 -2.21
N GLY A 131 1.81 -16.92 -2.97
CA GLY A 131 1.47 -18.26 -2.50
C GLY A 131 0.39 -18.28 -1.41
N LEU A 132 -0.57 -17.34 -1.49
CA LEU A 132 -1.65 -17.24 -0.50
C LEU A 132 -2.65 -18.39 -0.66
N LYS A 133 -3.04 -19.00 0.45
CA LYS A 133 -4.03 -20.09 0.46
C LYS A 133 -5.47 -19.58 0.39
N GLU A 134 -5.70 -18.38 0.93
CA GLU A 134 -7.01 -17.74 1.01
C GLU A 134 -6.94 -16.34 0.39
N GLU A 135 -8.06 -15.88 -0.15
CA GLU A 135 -8.17 -14.56 -0.73
C GLU A 135 -8.12 -13.50 0.38
N PRO A 136 -7.21 -12.52 0.31
CA PRO A 136 -7.17 -11.44 1.28
C PRO A 136 -8.41 -10.55 1.16
N GLN A 137 -8.74 -9.83 2.23
CA GLN A 137 -9.74 -8.75 2.17
C GLN A 137 -9.33 -7.72 1.11
N GLU A 138 -10.31 -7.07 0.48
CA GLU A 138 -10.07 -6.19 -0.68
C GLU A 138 -8.96 -5.16 -0.43
N ASP A 139 -9.10 -4.36 0.65
CA ASP A 139 -8.11 -3.32 0.98
C ASP A 139 -6.71 -3.89 1.26
N ALA A 140 -6.63 -5.06 1.91
CA ALA A 140 -5.36 -5.75 2.15
C ALA A 140 -4.75 -6.29 0.86
N GLY A 141 -5.58 -6.77 -0.06
CA GLY A 141 -5.16 -7.21 -1.39
C GLY A 141 -4.59 -6.05 -2.22
N ASP A 142 -5.28 -4.91 -2.22
CA ASP A 142 -4.82 -3.70 -2.90
C ASP A 142 -3.48 -3.22 -2.31
N ALA A 143 -3.31 -3.25 -0.98
CA ALA A 143 -2.05 -2.92 -0.32
C ALA A 143 -0.90 -3.90 -0.69
N LEU A 144 -1.17 -5.20 -0.77
CA LEU A 144 -0.20 -6.20 -1.24
C LEU A 144 0.20 -5.95 -2.70
N ALA A 145 -0.75 -5.54 -3.58
CA ALA A 145 -0.45 -5.17 -4.95
C ALA A 145 0.50 -3.97 -5.04
N ILE A 146 0.27 -2.95 -4.20
CA ILE A 146 1.11 -1.76 -4.14
C ILE A 146 2.54 -2.11 -3.68
N ALA A 147 2.69 -3.01 -2.70
CA ALA A 147 4.00 -3.50 -2.26
C ALA A 147 4.73 -4.26 -3.37
N LEU A 148 4.04 -5.18 -4.05
CA LEU A 148 4.58 -5.92 -5.20
C LEU A 148 4.95 -5.00 -6.36
N CYS A 149 4.16 -3.94 -6.61
CA CYS A 149 4.47 -2.96 -7.65
C CYS A 149 5.83 -2.31 -7.41
N HIS A 150 6.16 -1.94 -6.17
CA HIS A 150 7.49 -1.41 -5.87
C HIS A 150 8.60 -2.43 -6.16
N LEU A 151 8.43 -3.68 -5.72
CA LEU A 151 9.41 -4.75 -5.96
C LEU A 151 9.65 -4.98 -7.46
N ASN A 152 8.59 -4.97 -8.27
CA ASN A 152 8.62 -5.18 -9.71
C ASN A 152 9.08 -3.93 -10.50
N SER A 153 9.12 -2.75 -9.87
CA SER A 153 9.51 -1.49 -10.49
C SER A 153 11.02 -1.21 -10.42
N ARG A 154 11.78 -2.07 -9.77
CA ARG A 154 13.24 -1.91 -9.68
C ARG A 154 13.91 -2.28 -11.01
N SER A 155 14.83 -1.41 -11.41
CA SER A 155 15.65 -1.58 -12.62
C SER A 155 17.11 -1.85 -12.23
N PRO A 156 17.85 -2.66 -13.01
CA PRO A 156 19.31 -2.74 -12.91
C PRO A 156 19.99 -1.39 -13.20
N VAL A 157 19.33 -0.50 -13.93
CA VAL A 157 19.80 0.85 -14.27
C VAL A 157 19.35 1.81 -13.17
N PRO A 158 20.26 2.37 -12.33
CA PRO A 158 19.89 3.18 -11.16
C PRO A 158 19.01 4.39 -11.47
N GLU A 159 19.22 5.04 -12.62
CA GLU A 159 18.51 6.24 -13.06
C GLU A 159 17.03 5.99 -13.36
N LEU A 160 16.68 4.73 -13.66
CA LEU A 160 15.31 4.30 -13.94
C LEU A 160 14.54 3.85 -12.68
N ASN A 161 15.21 3.80 -11.54
CA ASN A 161 14.55 3.43 -10.30
C ASN A 161 13.60 4.53 -9.81
N PRO A 162 12.46 4.16 -9.20
CA PRO A 162 11.57 5.12 -8.56
C PRO A 162 12.32 5.95 -7.52
N LYS A 163 11.93 7.21 -7.38
CA LYS A 163 12.43 8.10 -6.33
C LYS A 163 11.39 8.21 -5.23
N PRO A 164 11.80 8.35 -3.95
CA PRO A 164 10.86 8.64 -2.88
C PRO A 164 10.22 10.01 -3.10
N ILE A 165 8.99 10.17 -2.59
CA ILE A 165 8.24 11.44 -2.58
C ILE A 165 8.65 12.31 -1.40
#